data_92e24a9b6b49d784a315fbe77d8c8f08
#
_entry.id   92e24a9b6b49d784a315fbe77d8c8f08
#
_cell.length_a   1.000
_cell.length_b   1.000
_cell.length_c   1.000
_cell.angle_alpha   90.00
_cell.angle_beta   90.00
_cell.angle_gamma   90.00
#
_symmetry.space_group_name_H-M   'P 1'
#
loop_
_entity.id
_entity.type
_entity.pdbx_description
1 polymer ?
#
loop_
_entity_poly.entity_id
_entity_poly.type
_entity_poly.pdbx_seq_one_letter_code
_entity_poly.pdbx_strand_id
1 'polypeptide(L)'
;MLFYVRKDVILPSHLTAQEIEDIKARERAYSQEIQRQGKCRHLWRITGQYANISIFDVESNEELHNLLQGLPLYPYMKIEVIALNRHPSSVREGDH
;
A
#
# COMPACT_ATOMS: atom_id res chain seq x y z
N MET A 1 -3.21 -14.48 2.87
CA MET A 1 -1.96 -14.39 2.08
C MET A 1 -1.31 -13.05 2.35
N LEU A 2 -0.01 -13.08 2.65
CA LEU A 2 0.73 -11.86 2.95
C LEU A 2 1.56 -11.42 1.75
N PHE A 3 1.56 -10.11 1.52
CA PHE A 3 2.34 -9.48 0.46
C PHE A 3 3.08 -8.27 1.00
N TYR A 4 4.36 -8.18 0.64
CA TYR A 4 5.12 -6.94 0.77
C TYR A 4 4.81 -6.08 -0.45
N VAL A 5 4.47 -4.81 -0.22
CA VAL A 5 4.20 -3.87 -1.30
C VAL A 5 4.98 -2.58 -1.06
N ARG A 6 5.89 -2.27 -1.98
CA ARG A 6 6.58 -1.00 -1.99
C ARG A 6 5.92 -0.08 -3.00
N LYS A 7 5.64 1.15 -2.58
CA LYS A 7 5.02 2.19 -3.42
C LYS A 7 5.90 3.43 -3.42
N ASP A 8 6.38 3.80 -4.59
CA ASP A 8 7.09 5.06 -4.83
C ASP A 8 6.13 6.01 -5.54
N VAL A 9 5.90 7.19 -4.99
CA VAL A 9 4.95 8.16 -5.54
C VAL A 9 5.70 9.22 -6.33
N ILE A 10 5.32 9.38 -7.61
CA ILE A 10 5.90 10.37 -8.51
C ILE A 10 4.76 11.22 -9.05
N LEU A 11 4.56 12.39 -8.46
CA LEU A 11 3.50 13.31 -8.88
C LEU A 11 3.91 14.04 -10.15
N PRO A 12 3.04 14.08 -11.18
CA PRO A 12 3.36 14.83 -12.39
C PRO A 12 3.34 16.34 -12.13
N SER A 13 4.19 17.05 -12.84
CA SER A 13 4.37 18.49 -12.64
C SER A 13 3.17 19.34 -13.06
N HIS A 14 2.25 18.77 -13.84
CA HIS A 14 1.08 19.53 -14.33
C HIS A 14 -0.06 19.62 -13.31
N LEU A 15 0.01 18.88 -12.20
CA LEU A 15 -1.02 18.95 -11.17
C LEU A 15 -0.93 20.24 -10.40
N THR A 16 -2.09 20.87 -10.15
CA THR A 16 -2.16 22.06 -9.31
C THR A 16 -2.01 21.67 -7.84
N ALA A 17 -1.66 22.66 -7.01
CA ALA A 17 -1.58 22.44 -5.56
C ALA A 17 -2.90 21.92 -4.99
N GLN A 18 -4.02 22.44 -5.47
CA GLN A 18 -5.35 22.00 -5.01
C GLN A 18 -5.63 20.55 -5.42
N GLU A 19 -5.31 20.18 -6.65
CA GLU A 19 -5.48 18.80 -7.13
C GLU A 19 -4.65 17.83 -6.30
N ILE A 20 -3.40 18.19 -5.96
CA ILE A 20 -2.52 17.37 -5.12
C ILE A 20 -3.13 17.19 -3.73
N GLU A 21 -3.62 18.27 -3.10
CA GLU A 21 -4.24 18.20 -1.77
C GLU A 21 -5.47 17.29 -1.77
N ASP A 22 -6.32 17.41 -2.80
CA ASP A 22 -7.54 16.59 -2.92
C ASP A 22 -7.21 15.11 -3.08
N ILE A 23 -6.23 14.78 -3.92
CA ILE A 23 -5.80 13.39 -4.13
C ILE A 23 -5.21 12.82 -2.84
N LYS A 24 -4.35 13.59 -2.15
CA LYS A 24 -3.74 13.15 -0.89
C LYS A 24 -4.77 12.90 0.20
N ALA A 25 -5.79 13.76 0.29
CA ALA A 25 -6.87 13.58 1.27
C ALA A 25 -7.64 12.29 1.01
N ARG A 26 -7.98 12.01 -0.25
CA ARG A 26 -8.67 10.78 -0.65
C ARG A 26 -7.80 9.55 -0.44
N GLU A 27 -6.52 9.65 -0.75
CA GLU A 27 -5.54 8.58 -0.53
C GLU A 27 -5.46 8.22 0.95
N ARG A 28 -5.38 9.22 1.81
CA ARG A 28 -5.33 9.02 3.27
C ARG A 28 -6.58 8.30 3.76
N ALA A 29 -7.75 8.74 3.34
CA ALA A 29 -9.02 8.14 3.75
C ALA A 29 -9.12 6.68 3.30
N TYR A 30 -8.77 6.40 2.06
CA TYR A 30 -8.77 5.04 1.51
C TYR A 30 -7.77 4.14 2.25
N SER A 31 -6.54 4.62 2.42
CA SER A 31 -5.48 3.87 3.10
C SER A 31 -5.86 3.54 4.55
N GLN A 32 -6.44 4.49 5.26
CA GLN A 32 -6.87 4.25 6.64
C GLN A 32 -8.00 3.23 6.70
N GLU A 33 -8.93 3.25 5.74
CA GLU A 33 -10.04 2.29 5.71
C GLU A 33 -9.56 0.86 5.47
N ILE A 34 -8.66 0.63 4.54
CA ILE A 34 -8.12 -0.72 4.32
C ILE A 34 -7.29 -1.22 5.50
N GLN A 35 -6.69 -0.31 6.27
CA GLN A 35 -6.02 -0.67 7.53
C GLN A 35 -7.05 -1.10 8.60
N ARG A 36 -8.15 -0.36 8.72
CA ARG A 36 -9.22 -0.71 9.68
C ARG A 36 -9.87 -2.05 9.35
N GLN A 37 -9.96 -2.40 8.08
CA GLN A 37 -10.48 -3.69 7.62
C GLN A 37 -9.49 -4.84 7.86
N GLY A 38 -8.27 -4.55 8.28
CA GLY A 38 -7.24 -5.57 8.50
C GLY A 38 -6.54 -6.03 7.23
N LYS A 39 -6.88 -5.46 6.09
CA LYS A 39 -6.29 -5.85 4.79
C LYS A 39 -4.90 -5.28 4.58
N CYS A 40 -4.62 -4.12 5.15
CA CYS A 40 -3.27 -3.57 5.24
C CYS A 40 -2.85 -3.62 6.71
N ARG A 41 -1.99 -4.57 7.05
CA ARG A 41 -1.59 -4.81 8.45
C ARG A 41 -0.55 -3.83 8.94
N HIS A 42 0.33 -3.39 8.05
CA HIS A 42 1.42 -2.45 8.38
C HIS A 42 1.62 -1.47 7.25
N LEU A 43 1.94 -0.25 7.61
CA LEU A 43 2.24 0.81 6.65
C LEU A 43 3.35 1.69 7.23
N TRP A 44 4.49 1.76 6.54
CA TRP A 44 5.63 2.58 6.96
C TRP A 44 6.09 3.50 5.85
N ARG A 45 6.44 4.73 6.23
CA ARG A 45 7.16 5.65 5.36
C ARG A 45 8.62 5.17 5.25
N ILE A 46 9.17 5.18 4.03
CA ILE A 46 10.62 4.98 3.87
C ILE A 46 11.28 6.30 4.22
N THR A 47 12.19 6.26 5.21
CA THR A 47 12.84 7.46 5.71
C THR A 47 13.53 8.22 4.58
N GLY A 48 13.21 9.52 4.47
CA GLY A 48 13.82 10.42 3.49
C GLY A 48 13.26 10.33 2.07
N GLN A 49 12.21 9.52 1.83
CA GLN A 49 11.66 9.31 0.50
C GLN A 49 10.15 9.51 0.49
N TYR A 50 9.61 9.91 -0.67
CA TYR A 50 8.16 9.90 -0.88
C TYR A 50 7.73 8.52 -1.37
N ALA A 51 7.92 7.57 -0.50
CA ALA A 51 7.68 6.16 -0.75
C ALA A 51 7.27 5.47 0.55
N ASN A 52 6.60 4.34 0.43
CA ASN A 52 6.18 3.59 1.60
C ASN A 52 6.24 2.09 1.34
N ILE A 53 6.23 1.33 2.44
CA ILE A 53 6.16 -0.13 2.44
C ILE A 53 4.92 -0.53 3.22
N SER A 54 4.15 -1.45 2.67
CA SER A 54 2.97 -2.02 3.31
C SER A 54 3.07 -3.53 3.37
N ILE A 55 2.44 -4.12 4.38
CA ILE A 55 2.19 -5.56 4.43
C ILE A 55 0.68 -5.74 4.30
N PHE A 56 0.27 -6.36 3.19
CA PHE A 56 -1.14 -6.66 2.92
C PHE A 56 -1.46 -8.09 3.31
N ASP A 57 -2.64 -8.27 3.87
CA ASP A 57 -3.20 -9.58 4.24
C ASP A 57 -4.52 -9.73 3.49
N VAL A 58 -4.52 -10.51 2.42
CA VAL A 58 -5.63 -10.65 1.49
C VAL A 58 -5.86 -12.11 1.14
N GLU A 59 -7.04 -12.40 0.57
CA GLU A 59 -7.43 -13.77 0.23
C GLU A 59 -6.85 -14.26 -1.10
N SER A 60 -6.47 -13.32 -2.00
CA SER A 60 -6.02 -13.68 -3.34
C SER A 60 -5.17 -12.57 -3.97
N ASN A 61 -4.47 -12.92 -5.03
CA ASN A 61 -3.77 -11.95 -5.87
C ASN A 61 -4.74 -10.92 -6.46
N GLU A 62 -5.92 -11.36 -6.85
CA GLU A 62 -6.94 -10.48 -7.43
C GLU A 62 -7.41 -9.43 -6.42
N GLU A 63 -7.63 -9.83 -5.17
CA GLU A 63 -8.01 -8.89 -4.12
C GLU A 63 -6.94 -7.82 -3.92
N LEU A 64 -5.67 -8.24 -3.85
CA LEU A 64 -4.56 -7.29 -3.74
C LEU A 64 -4.54 -6.31 -4.92
N HIS A 65 -4.66 -6.84 -6.13
CA HIS A 65 -4.65 -6.03 -7.34
C HIS A 65 -5.76 -4.98 -7.31
N ASN A 66 -6.98 -5.38 -6.95
CA ASN A 66 -8.12 -4.48 -6.88
C ASN A 66 -7.95 -3.41 -5.80
N LEU A 67 -7.40 -3.78 -4.64
CA LEU A 67 -7.12 -2.81 -3.58
C LEU A 67 -6.08 -1.78 -4.02
N LEU A 68 -5.01 -2.21 -4.69
CA LEU A 68 -3.98 -1.31 -5.18
C LEU A 68 -4.51 -0.38 -6.27
N GLN A 69 -5.30 -0.90 -7.20
CA GLN A 69 -5.91 -0.07 -8.26
C GLN A 69 -6.90 0.95 -7.71
N GLY A 70 -7.49 0.69 -6.56
CA GLY A 70 -8.42 1.62 -5.90
C GLY A 70 -7.74 2.80 -5.22
N LEU A 71 -6.42 2.75 -5.04
CA LEU A 71 -5.69 3.87 -4.43
C LEU A 71 -5.78 5.11 -5.32
N PRO A 72 -6.23 6.27 -4.79
CA PRO A 72 -6.29 7.50 -5.58
C PRO A 72 -4.97 7.92 -6.22
N LEU A 73 -3.84 7.62 -5.56
CA LEU A 73 -2.50 7.91 -6.11
C LEU A 73 -1.97 6.82 -7.04
N TYR A 74 -2.73 5.75 -7.28
CA TYR A 74 -2.27 4.62 -8.09
C TYR A 74 -1.66 5.04 -9.43
N PRO A 75 -2.26 5.96 -10.22
CA PRO A 75 -1.68 6.35 -11.51
C PRO A 75 -0.29 6.98 -11.42
N TYR A 76 0.09 7.44 -10.23
CA TYR A 76 1.35 8.13 -9.98
C TYR A 76 2.31 7.31 -9.13
N MET A 77 2.05 6.00 -9.01
CA MET A 77 2.86 5.09 -8.21
C MET A 77 3.65 4.14 -9.08
N LYS A 78 4.91 3.90 -8.69
CA LYS A 78 5.66 2.72 -9.09
C LYS A 78 5.52 1.71 -7.96
N ILE A 79 4.99 0.52 -8.27
CA ILE A 79 4.64 -0.49 -7.27
C ILE A 79 5.48 -1.75 -7.49
N GLU A 80 6.06 -2.25 -6.39
CA GLU A 80 6.72 -3.54 -6.34
C GLU A 80 5.95 -4.44 -5.38
N VAL A 81 5.63 -5.66 -5.81
CA VAL A 81 4.89 -6.64 -5.01
C VAL A 81 5.75 -7.89 -4.84
N ILE A 82 5.89 -8.34 -3.60
CA ILE A 82 6.57 -9.59 -3.28
C ILE A 82 5.63 -10.44 -2.43
N ALA A 83 5.32 -11.64 -2.91
CA ALA A 83 4.52 -12.61 -2.14
C ALA A 83 5.36 -13.17 -1.00
N LEU A 84 4.76 -13.27 0.18
CA LEU A 84 5.45 -13.72 1.38
C LEU A 84 4.84 -15.01 1.89
N ASN A 85 5.71 -15.93 2.34
CA ASN A 85 5.30 -17.10 3.08
C ASN A 85 5.84 -17.00 4.50
N ARG A 86 5.10 -17.53 5.45
CA ARG A 86 5.62 -17.66 6.81
C ARG A 86 6.88 -18.52 6.78
N HIS A 87 7.95 -18.02 7.37
CA HIS A 87 9.20 -18.76 7.46
C HIS A 87 9.05 -19.92 8.47
N PRO A 88 9.57 -21.12 8.18
CA PRO A 88 9.46 -22.27 9.10
C PRO A 88 10.03 -22.02 10.49
N SER A 89 11.01 -21.11 10.61
CA SER A 89 11.64 -20.76 11.88
C SER A 89 11.00 -19.56 12.56
N SER A 90 9.92 -19.01 12.01
CA SER A 90 9.23 -17.88 12.64
C SER A 90 8.59 -18.32 13.95
N VAL A 91 8.77 -17.49 14.99
CA VAL A 91 8.10 -17.69 16.29
C VAL A 91 6.72 -17.03 16.34
N ARG A 92 6.32 -16.30 15.28
CA ARG A 92 5.04 -15.58 15.22
C ARG A 92 4.01 -16.42 14.48
N GLU A 93 3.08 -16.96 15.22
CA GLU A 93 2.06 -17.87 14.66
C GLU A 93 1.01 -17.16 13.80
N GLY A 94 0.82 -15.86 13.97
CA GLY A 94 -0.18 -15.09 13.23
C GLY A 94 0.22 -14.68 11.82
N ASP A 95 1.47 -14.91 11.42
CA ASP A 95 1.98 -14.48 10.13
C ASP A 95 1.79 -15.58 9.07
N HIS A 96 0.70 -15.49 8.33
CA HIS A 96 0.45 -16.45 7.24
C HIS A 96 -0.54 -15.92 6.21
#